data_04a61677c3e77ad58709a93bf82e7761
#
_entry.id   04a61677c3e77ad58709a93bf82e7761
#
_cell.length_a   1.000
_cell.length_b   1.000
_cell.length_c   1.000
_cell.angle_alpha   90.00
_cell.angle_beta   90.00
_cell.angle_gamma   90.00
#
_symmetry.space_group_name_H-M   'P 1'
#
loop_
_entity.id
_entity.type
_entity.pdbx_description
1 polymer ?
#
loop_
_entity_poly.entity_id
_entity_poly.type
_entity_poly.pdbx_seq_one_letter_code
_entity_poly.pdbx_strand_id
1 'polypeptide(L)'
;MKRFGQLIGLRPEVLEEYKRYHAAVWPEILDAIHEAGIRNYSIFHFDGKLFAYFEYTGPDDEFEARMRKLAKAPRMRDWWYIMDSW
;
A
#
# COMPACT_ATOMS: atom_id res chain seq x y z
N MET A 1 -8.18 -16.42 -4.52
CA MET A 1 -7.65 -15.34 -3.66
C MET A 1 -6.17 -15.56 -3.40
N LYS A 2 -5.37 -14.50 -3.49
CA LYS A 2 -3.95 -14.54 -3.16
C LYS A 2 -3.68 -13.70 -1.93
N ARG A 3 -2.71 -14.12 -1.11
CA ARG A 3 -2.31 -13.40 0.10
C ARG A 3 -0.87 -12.98 -0.02
N PHE A 4 -0.57 -11.76 0.41
CA PHE A 4 0.78 -11.20 0.34
C PHE A 4 1.20 -10.67 1.69
N GLY A 5 2.42 -10.98 2.08
CA GLY A 5 3.05 -10.40 3.25
C GLY A 5 4.33 -9.72 2.84
N GLN A 6 4.61 -8.54 3.42
CA GLN A 6 5.80 -7.76 3.11
C GLN A 6 6.48 -7.31 4.39
N LEU A 7 7.80 -7.28 4.37
CA LEU A 7 8.61 -6.75 5.45
C LEU A 7 9.40 -5.56 4.92
N ILE A 8 9.22 -4.40 5.53
CA ILE A 8 9.82 -3.14 5.07
C ILE A 8 10.52 -2.48 6.25
N GLY A 9 11.77 -2.02 6.03
CA GLY A 9 12.46 -1.21 7.02
C GLY A 9 11.97 0.22 6.99
N LEU A 10 11.91 0.87 8.17
CA LEU A 10 11.47 2.25 8.29
C LEU A 10 12.45 3.01 9.17
N ARG A 11 12.91 4.17 8.70
CA ARG A 11 13.79 5.02 9.50
C ARG A 11 13.01 5.58 10.70
N PRO A 12 13.56 5.51 11.92
CA PRO A 12 12.83 5.96 13.12
C PRO A 12 12.38 7.42 13.06
N GLU A 13 13.17 8.29 12.44
CA GLU A 13 12.88 9.72 12.39
C GLU A 13 11.65 10.07 11.55
N VAL A 14 11.16 9.17 10.70
CA VAL A 14 9.97 9.43 9.87
C VAL A 14 8.72 8.71 10.38
N LEU A 15 8.81 8.00 11.50
CA LEU A 15 7.70 7.19 12.00
C LEU A 15 6.43 8.01 12.26
N GLU A 16 6.56 9.19 12.85
CA GLU A 16 5.39 10.02 13.15
C GLU A 16 4.70 10.50 11.88
N GLU A 17 5.45 10.89 10.86
CA GLU A 17 4.87 11.28 9.59
C GLU A 17 4.22 10.10 8.89
N TYR A 18 4.86 8.93 8.94
CA TYR A 18 4.30 7.71 8.38
C TYR A 18 2.93 7.41 8.98
N LYS A 19 2.82 7.46 10.31
CA LYS A 19 1.56 7.23 11.01
C LYS A 19 0.50 8.26 10.62
N ARG A 20 0.89 9.52 10.50
CA ARG A 20 -0.04 10.59 10.14
C ARG A 20 -0.63 10.38 8.75
N TYR A 21 0.19 10.04 7.75
CA TYR A 21 -0.30 9.78 6.40
C TYR A 21 -1.20 8.56 6.35
N HIS A 22 -0.88 7.52 7.09
CA HIS A 22 -1.67 6.29 7.08
C HIS A 22 -2.93 6.37 7.94
N ALA A 23 -3.04 7.34 8.82
CA ALA A 23 -4.28 7.61 9.55
C ALA A 23 -5.31 8.31 8.66
N ALA A 24 -4.86 8.95 7.58
CA ALA A 24 -5.72 9.70 6.66
C ALA A 24 -5.25 9.47 5.23
N VAL A 25 -5.31 8.24 4.76
CA VAL A 25 -4.94 7.88 3.39
C VAL A 25 -5.83 8.64 2.41
N TRP A 26 -5.24 9.18 1.35
CA TRP A 26 -5.99 9.94 0.36
C TRP A 26 -7.09 9.09 -0.25
N PRO A 27 -8.32 9.64 -0.40
CA PRO A 27 -9.44 8.87 -0.96
C PRO A 27 -9.15 8.25 -2.33
N GLU A 28 -8.42 8.96 -3.19
CA GLU A 28 -8.07 8.46 -4.51
C GLU A 28 -7.21 7.20 -4.43
N ILE A 29 -6.36 7.10 -3.41
CA ILE A 29 -5.50 5.93 -3.19
C ILE A 29 -6.34 4.76 -2.70
N LEU A 30 -7.24 5.00 -1.76
CA LEU A 30 -8.14 3.95 -1.25
C LEU A 30 -9.02 3.38 -2.37
N ASP A 31 -9.58 4.25 -3.20
CA ASP A 31 -10.42 3.83 -4.32
C ASP A 31 -9.64 3.00 -5.33
N ALA A 32 -8.42 3.42 -5.66
CA ALA A 32 -7.58 2.71 -6.61
C ALA A 32 -7.21 1.31 -6.10
N ILE A 33 -6.87 1.20 -4.83
CA ILE A 33 -6.55 -0.08 -4.20
C ILE A 33 -7.78 -1.00 -4.24
N HIS A 34 -8.96 -0.48 -3.92
CA HIS A 34 -10.18 -1.26 -3.95
C HIS A 34 -10.52 -1.74 -5.36
N GLU A 35 -10.41 -0.86 -6.36
CA GLU A 35 -10.66 -1.23 -7.76
C GLU A 35 -9.70 -2.30 -8.26
N ALA A 36 -8.46 -2.31 -7.75
CA ALA A 36 -7.49 -3.33 -8.11
C ALA A 36 -7.81 -4.71 -7.53
N GLY A 37 -8.81 -4.82 -6.65
CA GLY A 37 -9.17 -6.08 -6.02
C GLY A 37 -8.43 -6.37 -4.74
N ILE A 38 -7.77 -5.38 -4.17
CA ILE A 38 -7.04 -5.53 -2.91
C ILE A 38 -7.99 -5.33 -1.74
N ARG A 39 -7.92 -6.24 -0.77
CA ARG A 39 -8.77 -6.24 0.43
C ARG A 39 -7.95 -6.54 1.66
N ASN A 40 -8.49 -6.17 2.81
CA ASN A 40 -7.88 -6.45 4.12
C ASN A 40 -6.42 -6.02 4.19
N TYR A 41 -6.13 -4.85 3.64
CA TYR A 41 -4.79 -4.29 3.68
C TYR A 41 -4.50 -3.80 5.09
N SER A 42 -3.49 -4.39 5.72
CA SER A 42 -3.11 -4.08 7.10
C SER A 42 -1.61 -3.82 7.18
N ILE A 43 -1.22 -2.83 7.98
CA ILE A 43 0.18 -2.50 8.19
C ILE A 43 0.43 -2.44 9.68
N PHE A 44 1.46 -3.17 10.12
CA PHE A 44 1.86 -3.23 11.52
C PHE A 44 3.28 -2.70 11.68
N HIS A 45 3.52 -1.93 12.72
CA HIS A 45 4.85 -1.42 13.06
C HIS A 45 5.39 -2.12 14.30
N PHE A 46 6.62 -2.63 14.21
CA PHE A 46 7.32 -3.22 15.35
C PHE A 46 8.83 -3.15 15.13
N ASP A 47 9.55 -2.64 16.11
CA ASP A 47 11.01 -2.63 16.13
C ASP A 47 11.64 -2.02 14.86
N GLY A 48 11.13 -0.86 14.44
CA GLY A 48 11.64 -0.15 13.28
C GLY A 48 11.32 -0.79 11.94
N LYS A 49 10.41 -1.76 11.93
CA LYS A 49 10.02 -2.48 10.73
C LYS A 49 8.52 -2.39 10.53
N LEU A 50 8.10 -2.46 9.28
CA LEU A 50 6.70 -2.51 8.90
C LEU A 50 6.39 -3.90 8.36
N PHE A 51 5.31 -4.48 8.86
CA PHE A 51 4.76 -5.74 8.37
C PHE A 51 3.45 -5.42 7.67
N ALA A 52 3.41 -5.58 6.36
CA ALA A 52 2.22 -5.31 5.58
C ALA A 52 1.60 -6.62 5.11
N TYR A 53 0.27 -6.65 5.13
CA TYR A 53 -0.51 -7.80 4.66
C TYR A 53 -1.65 -7.29 3.80
N PHE A 54 -1.89 -7.96 2.68
CA PHE A 54 -3.07 -7.67 1.88
C PHE A 54 -3.51 -8.92 1.11
N GLU A 55 -4.75 -8.89 0.64
CA GLU A 55 -5.36 -9.97 -0.12
C GLU A 55 -5.79 -9.46 -1.49
N TYR A 56 -5.60 -10.29 -2.50
CA TYR A 56 -6.10 -10.01 -3.84
C TYR A 56 -7.27 -10.95 -4.12
N THR A 57 -8.45 -10.38 -4.41
CA THR A 57 -9.68 -11.15 -4.59
C THR A 57 -10.09 -11.30 -6.05
N GLY A 58 -9.37 -10.69 -6.99
CA GLY A 58 -9.68 -10.80 -8.41
C GLY A 58 -9.18 -12.09 -9.05
N PRO A 59 -9.40 -12.24 -10.37
CA PRO A 59 -8.89 -13.38 -11.11
C PRO A 59 -7.37 -13.44 -11.11
N ASP A 60 -6.78 -14.62 -10.99
CA ASP A 60 -5.33 -14.79 -10.94
C ASP A 60 -4.64 -14.30 -12.20
N ASP A 61 -5.25 -14.50 -13.37
CA ASP A 61 -4.68 -14.09 -14.65
C ASP A 61 -4.75 -12.59 -14.90
N GLU A 62 -5.50 -11.84 -14.09
CA GLU A 62 -5.59 -10.39 -14.19
C GLU A 62 -4.70 -9.66 -13.18
N PHE A 63 -4.02 -10.38 -12.30
CA PHE A 63 -3.28 -9.76 -11.20
C PHE A 63 -2.24 -8.75 -11.71
N GLU A 64 -1.39 -9.16 -12.65
CA GLU A 64 -0.33 -8.28 -13.15
C GLU A 64 -0.89 -7.05 -13.87
N ALA A 65 -1.94 -7.25 -14.68
CA ALA A 65 -2.57 -6.14 -15.39
C ALA A 65 -3.20 -5.15 -14.43
N ARG A 66 -3.86 -5.63 -13.37
CA ARG A 66 -4.47 -4.77 -12.36
C ARG A 66 -3.43 -4.02 -11.55
N MET A 67 -2.29 -4.65 -11.24
CA MET A 67 -1.20 -3.97 -10.53
C MET A 67 -0.57 -2.87 -11.39
N ARG A 68 -0.42 -3.10 -12.69
CA ARG A 68 0.06 -2.06 -13.60
C ARG A 68 -0.92 -0.88 -13.68
N LYS A 69 -2.21 -1.16 -13.73
CA LYS A 69 -3.24 -0.11 -13.72
C LYS A 69 -3.23 0.68 -12.42
N LEU A 70 -3.06 -0.01 -11.30
CA LEU A 70 -2.96 0.64 -9.99
C LEU A 70 -1.77 1.61 -9.94
N ALA A 71 -0.63 1.21 -10.48
CA ALA A 71 0.56 2.06 -10.52
C ALA A 71 0.36 3.33 -11.35
N LYS A 72 -0.61 3.33 -12.27
CA LYS A 72 -0.93 4.48 -13.12
C LYS A 72 -2.12 5.28 -12.63
N ALA A 73 -2.73 4.90 -11.51
CA ALA A 73 -3.89 5.57 -10.97
C ALA A 73 -3.57 7.02 -10.58
N PRO A 74 -4.55 7.92 -10.64
CA PRO A 74 -4.34 9.32 -10.25
C PRO A 74 -3.77 9.42 -8.84
N ARG A 75 -2.76 10.27 -8.68
CA ARG A 75 -2.08 10.53 -7.41
C ARG A 75 -1.32 9.36 -6.80
N MET A 76 -1.36 8.17 -7.41
CA MET A 76 -0.60 7.03 -6.89
C MET A 76 0.91 7.30 -6.93
N ARG A 77 1.40 7.95 -8.00
CA ARG A 77 2.80 8.32 -8.10
C ARG A 77 3.20 9.32 -7.04
N ASP A 78 2.32 10.29 -6.72
CA ASP A 78 2.58 11.28 -5.68
C ASP A 78 2.67 10.61 -4.32
N TRP A 79 1.74 9.69 -4.03
CA TRP A 79 1.74 8.93 -2.79
C TRP A 79 3.03 8.12 -2.63
N TRP A 80 3.41 7.38 -3.68
CA TRP A 80 4.63 6.58 -3.65
C TRP A 80 5.87 7.43 -3.53
N TYR A 81 5.91 8.58 -4.19
CA TYR A 81 7.04 9.51 -4.07
C TYR A 81 7.26 9.93 -2.61
N ILE A 82 6.19 10.26 -1.90
CA ILE A 82 6.26 10.60 -0.49
C ILE A 82 6.73 9.41 0.35
N MET A 83 6.15 8.23 0.12
CA MET A 83 6.47 7.02 0.88
C MET A 83 7.93 6.59 0.64
N ASP A 84 8.40 6.64 -0.60
CA ASP A 84 9.75 6.21 -0.95
C ASP A 84 10.82 7.17 -0.45
N SER A 85 10.46 8.41 -0.15
CA SER A 85 11.41 9.40 0.39
C SER A 85 11.78 9.10 1.86
N TRP A 86 11.10 8.18 2.47
CA TRP A 86 11.27 7.79 3.87
C TRP A 86 12.08 6.51 3.99
#